data_4fe4465d3ea6ac72ba52eba230f8c8ec
#
_entry.id   4fe4465d3ea6ac72ba52eba230f8c8ec
#
_cell.length_a   1.000
_cell.length_b   1.000
_cell.length_c   1.000
_cell.angle_alpha   90.00
_cell.angle_beta   90.00
_cell.angle_gamma   90.00
#
_symmetry.space_group_name_H-M   'P 1'
#
loop_
_entity.id
_entity.type
_entity.pdbx_description
1 polymer ?
#
loop_
_entity_poly.entity_id
_entity_poly.type
_entity_poly.pdbx_seq_one_letter_code
_entity_poly.pdbx_strand_id
1 'polypeptide(L)'
;STLDILSAWNGRFDIESQGAVAFQASVAILIPLFVDEIDQTIIEIGGTEYLDYANLIEDAPESIIEPHVTAALSGASTSLVAFPTWGDMHTLVLEHNFSMIPLVGDRYRFVETPWPGSTDTLWRASHNLSTEQVSAGFGAQARHISDMADLDSNWFALIGGNDGWINSENFLDQIEAFRTSTPIRFPMRPETVRAQFGHTIVLNP
;
A
#
# COMPACT_ATOMS: atom_id res chain seq x y z
N SER A 1 -7.18 -23.93 8.69
CA SER A 1 -5.99 -23.43 9.43
C SER A 1 -5.34 -22.26 8.69
N THR A 2 -4.44 -21.53 9.36
CA THR A 2 -3.64 -20.44 8.72
C THR A 2 -2.88 -20.96 7.51
N LEU A 3 -2.33 -22.18 7.59
CA LEU A 3 -1.61 -22.81 6.50
C LEU A 3 -2.51 -23.06 5.26
N ASP A 4 -3.76 -23.50 5.47
CA ASP A 4 -4.71 -23.69 4.36
C ASP A 4 -5.04 -22.36 3.66
N ILE A 5 -5.20 -21.28 4.44
CA ILE A 5 -5.44 -19.93 3.92
C ILE A 5 -4.25 -19.47 3.09
N LEU A 6 -3.02 -19.62 3.59
CA LEU A 6 -1.80 -19.26 2.87
C LEU A 6 -1.61 -20.11 1.60
N SER A 7 -1.87 -21.42 1.68
CA SER A 7 -1.74 -22.32 0.52
C SER A 7 -2.74 -22.01 -0.60
N ALA A 8 -3.91 -21.46 -0.25
CA ALA A 8 -4.93 -21.05 -1.20
C ALA A 8 -4.77 -19.59 -1.68
N TRP A 9 -3.87 -18.82 -1.07
CA TRP A 9 -3.70 -17.41 -1.37
C TRP A 9 -3.02 -17.20 -2.73
N ASN A 10 -3.51 -16.23 -3.47
CA ASN A 10 -3.01 -15.88 -4.81
C ASN A 10 -1.84 -14.85 -4.79
N GLY A 11 -1.32 -14.50 -3.62
CA GLY A 11 -0.25 -13.51 -3.47
C GLY A 11 -0.72 -12.04 -3.55
N ARG A 12 -2.02 -11.78 -3.64
CA ARG A 12 -2.55 -10.42 -3.79
C ARG A 12 -3.00 -9.83 -2.47
N PHE A 13 -2.64 -8.56 -2.26
CA PHE A 13 -3.09 -7.74 -1.14
C PHE A 13 -4.35 -6.96 -1.50
N ASP A 14 -5.38 -7.67 -1.98
CA ASP A 14 -6.70 -7.09 -2.21
C ASP A 14 -7.41 -6.87 -0.86
N ILE A 15 -8.31 -5.89 -0.78
CA ILE A 15 -9.00 -5.51 0.47
C ILE A 15 -9.67 -6.72 1.14
N GLU A 16 -10.27 -7.62 0.36
CA GLU A 16 -10.99 -8.80 0.85
C GLU A 16 -10.08 -10.01 1.15
N SER A 17 -8.76 -9.86 1.03
CA SER A 17 -7.82 -10.98 1.13
C SER A 17 -7.60 -11.40 2.59
N GLN A 18 -7.97 -12.64 2.92
CA GLN A 18 -7.58 -13.28 4.19
C GLN A 18 -6.12 -13.75 4.16
N GLY A 19 -5.65 -14.19 2.98
CA GLY A 19 -4.29 -14.65 2.79
C GLY A 19 -3.25 -13.57 3.03
N ALA A 20 -3.57 -12.31 2.70
CA ALA A 20 -2.72 -11.16 2.98
C ALA A 20 -2.56 -10.93 4.49
N VAL A 21 -3.64 -11.06 5.28
CA VAL A 21 -3.57 -10.98 6.76
C VAL A 21 -2.72 -12.12 7.33
N ALA A 22 -2.99 -13.35 6.87
CA ALA A 22 -2.22 -14.53 7.30
C ALA A 22 -0.73 -14.38 7.01
N PHE A 23 -0.38 -13.92 5.81
CA PHE A 23 1.01 -13.68 5.41
C PHE A 23 1.65 -12.58 6.25
N GLN A 24 1.03 -11.40 6.32
CA GLN A 24 1.55 -10.25 7.08
C GLN A 24 1.80 -10.63 8.55
N ALA A 25 0.82 -11.22 9.22
CA ALA A 25 0.94 -11.58 10.61
C ALA A 25 1.99 -12.69 10.84
N SER A 26 2.06 -13.68 9.96
CA SER A 26 3.09 -14.72 10.04
C SER A 26 4.49 -14.13 9.89
N VAL A 27 4.71 -13.26 8.92
CA VAL A 27 6.01 -12.61 8.68
C VAL A 27 6.39 -11.70 9.85
N ALA A 28 5.43 -10.94 10.40
CA ALA A 28 5.65 -10.06 11.55
C ALA A 28 6.08 -10.81 12.82
N ILE A 29 5.63 -12.05 12.97
CA ILE A 29 6.06 -12.92 14.09
C ILE A 29 7.37 -13.63 13.77
N LEU A 30 7.52 -14.13 12.53
CA LEU A 30 8.64 -14.96 12.11
C LEU A 30 9.96 -14.19 12.09
N ILE A 31 9.97 -12.99 11.52
CA ILE A 31 11.21 -12.22 11.34
C ILE A 31 11.93 -11.95 12.65
N PRO A 32 11.30 -11.45 13.73
CA PRO A 32 11.99 -11.24 15.00
C PRO A 32 12.59 -12.52 15.59
N LEU A 33 11.93 -13.68 15.40
CA LEU A 33 12.43 -14.95 15.90
C LEU A 33 13.73 -15.40 15.20
N PHE A 34 13.85 -15.09 13.89
CA PHE A 34 15.06 -15.39 13.14
C PHE A 34 16.21 -14.44 13.45
N VAL A 35 15.91 -13.16 13.65
CA VAL A 35 16.91 -12.11 13.90
C VAL A 35 17.75 -12.41 15.14
N ASP A 36 17.15 -13.05 16.15
CA ASP A 36 17.83 -13.37 17.41
C ASP A 36 18.71 -14.65 17.35
N GLU A 37 18.47 -15.55 16.38
CA GLU A 37 19.07 -16.88 16.36
C GLU A 37 20.03 -17.14 15.20
N ILE A 38 20.07 -16.30 14.17
CA ILE A 38 20.84 -16.53 12.95
C ILE A 38 21.75 -15.34 12.65
N ASP A 39 22.97 -15.63 12.14
CA ASP A 39 23.88 -14.61 11.62
C ASP A 39 23.18 -13.81 10.50
N GLN A 40 23.04 -12.53 10.73
CA GLN A 40 22.28 -11.65 9.85
C GLN A 40 23.10 -11.29 8.62
N THR A 41 22.61 -11.66 7.45
CA THR A 41 23.13 -11.13 6.20
C THR A 41 22.45 -9.80 5.91
N ILE A 42 23.22 -8.72 6.00
CA ILE A 42 22.77 -7.37 5.67
C ILE A 42 23.17 -7.07 4.23
N ILE A 43 22.20 -6.69 3.41
CA ILE A 43 22.45 -6.19 2.06
C ILE A 43 22.28 -4.67 2.05
N GLU A 44 23.20 -3.97 1.41
CA GLU A 44 23.15 -2.52 1.24
C GLU A 44 22.64 -2.19 -0.18
N ILE A 45 21.52 -1.46 -0.25
CA ILE A 45 20.95 -0.98 -1.51
C ILE A 45 20.78 0.54 -1.40
N GLY A 46 21.55 1.29 -2.18
CA GLY A 46 21.45 2.74 -2.25
C GLY A 46 21.74 3.45 -0.92
N GLY A 47 22.62 2.89 -0.10
CA GLY A 47 22.98 3.45 1.21
C GLY A 47 22.00 3.08 2.34
N THR A 48 21.06 2.18 2.11
CA THR A 48 20.15 1.63 3.11
C THR A 48 20.44 0.17 3.35
N GLU A 49 20.58 -0.21 4.61
CA GLU A 49 20.77 -1.60 5.02
C GLU A 49 19.44 -2.33 5.08
N TYR A 50 19.38 -3.52 4.46
CA TYR A 50 18.24 -4.41 4.48
C TYR A 50 18.65 -5.79 4.97
N LEU A 51 17.77 -6.46 5.72
CA LEU A 51 17.92 -7.87 6.00
C LEU A 51 17.62 -8.70 4.75
N ASP A 52 18.52 -9.60 4.39
CA ASP A 52 18.29 -10.57 3.32
C ASP A 52 17.46 -11.75 3.84
N TYR A 53 16.16 -11.53 3.95
CA TYR A 53 15.23 -12.53 4.47
C TYR A 53 15.19 -13.82 3.64
N ALA A 54 15.43 -13.74 2.33
CA ALA A 54 15.39 -14.90 1.46
C ALA A 54 16.56 -15.85 1.80
N ASN A 55 17.78 -15.33 1.84
CA ASN A 55 18.94 -16.12 2.23
C ASN A 55 18.89 -16.56 3.70
N LEU A 56 18.36 -15.71 4.57
CA LEU A 56 18.19 -16.04 6.00
C LEU A 56 17.33 -17.29 6.18
N ILE A 57 16.23 -17.41 5.44
CA ILE A 57 15.32 -18.58 5.52
C ILE A 57 15.95 -19.79 4.80
N GLU A 58 16.60 -19.58 3.64
CA GLU A 58 17.19 -20.66 2.84
C GLU A 58 18.35 -21.34 3.55
N ASP A 59 19.17 -20.58 4.25
CA ASP A 59 20.38 -21.08 4.95
C ASP A 59 20.10 -21.58 6.38
N ALA A 60 18.90 -21.29 6.93
CA ALA A 60 18.59 -21.67 8.31
C ALA A 60 18.42 -23.18 8.47
N PRO A 61 18.96 -23.78 9.54
CA PRO A 61 18.73 -25.19 9.86
C PRO A 61 17.23 -25.50 10.04
N GLU A 62 16.76 -26.63 9.49
CA GLU A 62 15.34 -27.05 9.58
C GLU A 62 14.86 -27.13 11.04
N SER A 63 15.75 -27.51 11.96
CA SER A 63 15.45 -27.55 13.39
C SER A 63 15.13 -26.20 14.02
N ILE A 64 15.53 -25.10 13.39
CA ILE A 64 15.20 -23.74 13.77
C ILE A 64 13.94 -23.27 13.02
N ILE A 65 13.85 -23.57 11.73
CA ILE A 65 12.73 -23.12 10.87
C ILE A 65 11.40 -23.69 11.35
N GLU A 66 11.30 -25.00 11.56
CA GLU A 66 10.03 -25.68 11.86
C GLU A 66 9.31 -25.13 13.11
N PRO A 67 9.96 -24.98 14.29
CA PRO A 67 9.29 -24.43 15.45
C PRO A 67 8.89 -22.97 15.27
N HIS A 68 9.71 -22.14 14.59
CA HIS A 68 9.42 -20.73 14.37
C HIS A 68 8.27 -20.52 13.38
N VAL A 69 8.26 -21.26 12.29
CA VAL A 69 7.14 -21.25 11.32
C VAL A 69 5.85 -21.71 12.01
N THR A 70 5.93 -22.77 12.82
CA THR A 70 4.77 -23.26 13.58
C THR A 70 4.23 -22.20 14.54
N ALA A 71 5.12 -21.51 15.27
CA ALA A 71 4.74 -20.42 16.17
C ALA A 71 4.12 -19.24 15.40
N ALA A 72 4.72 -18.85 14.26
CA ALA A 72 4.23 -17.78 13.41
C ALA A 72 2.83 -18.08 12.84
N LEU A 73 2.61 -19.26 12.29
CA LEU A 73 1.32 -19.71 11.79
C LEU A 73 0.24 -19.76 12.88
N SER A 74 0.62 -20.22 14.09
CA SER A 74 -0.28 -20.23 15.25
C SER A 74 -0.64 -18.82 15.68
N GLY A 75 0.34 -17.93 15.81
CA GLY A 75 0.12 -16.54 16.22
C GLY A 75 -0.71 -15.76 15.19
N ALA A 76 -0.48 -15.97 13.90
CA ALA A 76 -1.24 -15.33 12.82
C ALA A 76 -2.74 -15.68 12.85
N SER A 77 -3.11 -16.82 13.45
CA SER A 77 -4.53 -17.17 13.64
C SER A 77 -5.27 -16.16 14.51
N THR A 78 -4.59 -15.52 15.45
CA THR A 78 -5.17 -14.47 16.31
C THR A 78 -5.45 -13.20 15.51
N SER A 79 -4.53 -12.81 14.66
CA SER A 79 -4.74 -11.66 13.74
C SER A 79 -5.87 -11.90 12.74
N LEU A 80 -6.04 -13.13 12.23
CA LEU A 80 -7.16 -13.49 11.36
C LEU A 80 -8.53 -13.42 12.05
N VAL A 81 -8.58 -13.62 13.37
CA VAL A 81 -9.81 -13.43 14.15
C VAL A 81 -10.12 -11.95 14.37
N ALA A 82 -9.08 -11.15 14.65
CA ALA A 82 -9.22 -9.71 14.86
C ALA A 82 -9.47 -8.94 13.55
N PHE A 83 -8.84 -9.36 12.46
CA PHE A 83 -8.88 -8.74 11.14
C PHE A 83 -9.21 -9.80 10.08
N PRO A 84 -10.48 -10.09 9.81
CA PRO A 84 -10.88 -11.13 8.86
C PRO A 84 -10.41 -10.90 7.43
N THR A 85 -10.20 -9.64 7.04
CA THR A 85 -9.73 -9.26 5.70
C THR A 85 -8.57 -8.28 5.76
N TRP A 86 -7.83 -8.16 4.66
CA TRP A 86 -6.72 -7.20 4.55
C TRP A 86 -7.18 -5.77 4.80
N GLY A 87 -8.35 -5.39 4.31
CA GLY A 87 -8.91 -4.06 4.54
C GLY A 87 -9.30 -3.76 5.99
N ASP A 88 -9.56 -4.79 6.81
CA ASP A 88 -9.75 -4.62 8.25
C ASP A 88 -8.41 -4.33 8.94
N MET A 89 -7.33 -4.91 8.43
CA MET A 89 -5.98 -4.78 8.99
C MET A 89 -5.20 -3.59 8.42
N HIS A 90 -5.40 -3.26 7.15
CA HIS A 90 -4.62 -2.25 6.44
C HIS A 90 -5.48 -1.12 5.91
N THR A 91 -5.20 0.10 6.35
CA THR A 91 -5.95 1.32 6.02
C THR A 91 -5.05 2.37 5.40
N LEU A 92 -5.65 3.29 4.65
CA LEU A 92 -5.05 4.57 4.29
C LEU A 92 -5.66 5.66 5.16
N VAL A 93 -4.80 6.47 5.77
CA VAL A 93 -5.21 7.71 6.43
C VAL A 93 -4.59 8.88 5.68
N LEU A 94 -5.43 9.73 5.09
CA LEU A 94 -4.99 11.00 4.51
C LEU A 94 -5.30 12.14 5.46
N GLU A 95 -4.25 12.78 5.93
CA GLU A 95 -4.35 13.89 6.86
C GLU A 95 -3.33 14.98 6.54
N HIS A 96 -3.65 16.20 6.90
CA HIS A 96 -2.72 17.32 6.86
C HIS A 96 -1.90 17.39 8.16
N ASN A 97 -0.71 17.97 8.13
CA ASN A 97 0.13 18.15 9.32
C ASN A 97 -0.62 18.85 10.48
N PHE A 98 -1.66 19.62 10.18
CA PHE A 98 -2.50 20.26 11.21
C PHE A 98 -3.40 19.27 11.96
N SER A 99 -3.50 18.02 11.55
CA SER A 99 -4.19 16.98 12.33
C SER A 99 -3.59 16.77 13.72
N MET A 100 -2.33 17.15 13.90
CA MET A 100 -1.63 17.10 15.19
C MET A 100 -1.96 18.25 16.14
N ILE A 101 -2.71 19.28 15.68
CA ILE A 101 -3.05 20.44 16.51
C ILE A 101 -4.21 20.07 17.46
N PRO A 102 -4.03 20.15 18.80
CA PRO A 102 -5.11 19.88 19.73
C PRO A 102 -6.35 20.74 19.46
N LEU A 103 -7.54 20.16 19.65
CA LEU A 103 -8.87 20.77 19.51
C LEU A 103 -9.33 21.02 18.07
N VAL A 104 -8.44 21.08 17.09
CA VAL A 104 -8.82 21.33 15.68
C VAL A 104 -8.36 20.23 14.74
N GLY A 105 -7.48 19.34 15.19
CA GLY A 105 -6.82 18.33 14.35
C GLY A 105 -7.78 17.43 13.59
N ASP A 106 -8.91 17.04 14.19
CA ASP A 106 -9.89 16.16 13.56
C ASP A 106 -10.47 16.73 12.25
N ARG A 107 -10.45 18.05 12.08
CA ARG A 107 -10.91 18.70 10.84
C ARG A 107 -9.91 18.54 9.68
N TYR A 108 -8.71 18.07 9.98
CA TYR A 108 -7.61 17.90 9.04
C TYR A 108 -7.31 16.42 8.77
N ARG A 109 -8.18 15.51 9.20
CA ARG A 109 -8.25 14.12 8.77
C ARG A 109 -9.35 13.99 7.72
N PHE A 110 -8.96 13.65 6.51
CA PHE A 110 -9.87 13.74 5.36
C PHE A 110 -10.39 12.38 4.92
N VAL A 111 -9.56 11.35 5.06
CA VAL A 111 -9.89 9.99 4.62
C VAL A 111 -9.30 9.01 5.60
N GLU A 112 -10.12 8.06 5.99
CA GLU A 112 -9.70 6.82 6.63
C GLU A 112 -10.49 5.69 5.96
N THR A 113 -9.80 4.80 5.26
CA THR A 113 -10.47 3.78 4.45
C THR A 113 -9.62 2.52 4.33
N PRO A 114 -10.25 1.32 4.22
CA PRO A 114 -9.56 0.11 3.80
C PRO A 114 -8.73 0.32 2.54
N TRP A 115 -7.49 -0.16 2.54
CA TRP A 115 -6.57 0.11 1.44
C TRP A 115 -5.86 -1.14 0.93
N PRO A 116 -5.83 -1.38 -0.40
CA PRO A 116 -5.14 -2.50 -0.99
C PRO A 116 -3.63 -2.27 -1.08
N GLY A 117 -2.89 -3.32 -1.41
CA GLY A 117 -1.46 -3.27 -1.59
C GLY A 117 -0.68 -3.43 -0.29
N SER A 118 0.63 -3.37 -0.38
CA SER A 118 1.58 -3.53 0.72
C SER A 118 2.91 -2.87 0.36
N THR A 119 3.92 -3.01 1.22
CA THR A 119 5.24 -2.40 1.08
C THR A 119 5.92 -2.75 -0.24
N ASP A 120 5.89 -4.01 -0.66
CA ASP A 120 6.64 -4.54 -1.80
C ASP A 120 5.73 -4.97 -2.97
N THR A 121 4.58 -4.35 -3.11
CA THR A 121 3.66 -4.59 -4.23
C THR A 121 3.71 -3.47 -5.26
N LEU A 122 3.25 -3.73 -6.50
CA LEU A 122 3.06 -2.69 -7.52
C LEU A 122 2.08 -1.60 -7.04
N TRP A 123 1.14 -1.99 -6.20
CA TRP A 123 0.26 -1.10 -5.46
C TRP A 123 0.92 -0.71 -4.15
N ARG A 124 2.02 0.02 -4.23
CA ARG A 124 2.82 0.33 -3.06
C ARG A 124 2.03 1.14 -2.03
N ALA A 125 1.87 0.56 -0.87
CA ALA A 125 1.22 1.14 0.30
C ALA A 125 1.97 0.66 1.55
N SER A 126 3.12 1.28 1.80
CA SER A 126 4.09 0.82 2.79
C SER A 126 3.60 1.05 4.21
N HIS A 127 3.77 0.04 5.02
CA HIS A 127 3.45 0.02 6.44
C HIS A 127 4.52 -0.75 7.21
N ASN A 128 4.53 -0.64 8.52
CA ASN A 128 5.38 -1.44 9.37
C ASN A 128 4.87 -2.89 9.46
N LEU A 129 5.78 -3.84 9.67
CA LEU A 129 5.39 -5.20 10.03
C LEU A 129 4.70 -5.20 11.39
N SER A 130 3.51 -5.77 11.47
CA SER A 130 2.71 -5.80 12.69
C SER A 130 1.68 -6.94 12.64
N THR A 131 1.28 -7.42 13.78
CA THR A 131 0.12 -8.30 13.97
C THR A 131 -1.17 -7.53 14.26
N GLU A 132 -1.06 -6.21 14.45
CA GLU A 132 -2.14 -5.28 14.71
C GLU A 132 -2.52 -4.51 13.44
N GLN A 133 -3.54 -3.67 13.54
CA GLN A 133 -3.94 -2.78 12.45
C GLN A 133 -2.79 -1.83 12.07
N VAL A 134 -2.60 -1.65 10.76
CA VAL A 134 -1.56 -0.78 10.19
C VAL A 134 -2.14 0.21 9.21
N SER A 135 -1.48 1.34 9.08
CA SER A 135 -1.83 2.35 8.08
C SER A 135 -0.71 2.52 7.06
N ALA A 136 -1.08 2.75 5.81
CA ALA A 136 -0.15 3.12 4.76
C ALA A 136 0.46 4.50 5.07
N GLY A 137 1.73 4.52 5.47
CA GLY A 137 2.48 5.73 5.78
C GLY A 137 3.27 6.30 4.60
N PHE A 138 3.49 5.49 3.56
CA PHE A 138 4.20 5.86 2.35
C PHE A 138 3.74 5.01 1.17
N GLY A 139 3.63 5.60 -0.02
CA GLY A 139 3.22 4.83 -1.20
C GLY A 139 3.23 5.64 -2.48
N ALA A 140 2.64 5.06 -3.51
CA ALA A 140 2.45 5.73 -4.79
C ALA A 140 1.49 6.92 -4.62
N GLN A 141 1.94 8.11 -5.01
CA GLN A 141 1.14 9.34 -4.94
C GLN A 141 0.40 9.63 -6.25
N ALA A 142 0.90 9.10 -7.35
CA ALA A 142 0.31 9.22 -8.66
C ALA A 142 0.49 7.94 -9.45
N ARG A 143 -0.47 7.62 -10.30
CA ARG A 143 -0.39 6.56 -11.30
C ARG A 143 -0.55 7.17 -12.67
N HIS A 144 0.37 6.85 -13.55
CA HIS A 144 0.36 7.29 -14.93
C HIS A 144 0.61 6.10 -15.83
N ILE A 145 -0.27 5.92 -16.80
CA ILE A 145 -0.16 4.90 -17.84
C ILE A 145 -0.22 5.61 -19.18
N SER A 146 0.75 5.36 -20.05
CA SER A 146 0.81 5.93 -21.39
C SER A 146 1.01 4.83 -22.42
N ASP A 147 0.17 4.81 -23.45
CA ASP A 147 0.42 4.03 -24.66
C ASP A 147 1.34 4.86 -25.58
N MET A 148 2.58 4.40 -25.76
CA MET A 148 3.55 5.11 -26.57
C MET A 148 3.22 5.12 -28.07
N ALA A 149 2.27 4.30 -28.52
CA ALA A 149 1.80 4.28 -29.89
C ALA A 149 0.69 5.31 -30.16
N ASP A 150 0.00 5.79 -29.11
CA ASP A 150 -1.09 6.75 -29.25
C ASP A 150 -1.03 7.85 -28.19
N LEU A 151 -0.71 9.08 -28.62
CA LEU A 151 -0.60 10.25 -27.75
C LEU A 151 -1.88 10.60 -26.97
N ASP A 152 -3.04 10.10 -27.40
CA ASP A 152 -4.31 10.34 -26.68
C ASP A 152 -4.68 9.21 -25.72
N SER A 153 -3.89 8.15 -25.69
CA SER A 153 -4.08 7.01 -24.79
C SER A 153 -3.20 7.14 -23.55
N ASN A 154 -3.56 8.10 -22.71
CA ASN A 154 -2.95 8.32 -21.40
C ASN A 154 -4.00 8.30 -20.30
N TRP A 155 -3.61 7.77 -19.15
CA TRP A 155 -4.45 7.70 -17.97
C TRP A 155 -3.66 8.14 -16.76
N PHE A 156 -4.34 8.83 -15.86
CA PHE A 156 -3.74 9.39 -14.67
C PHE A 156 -4.71 9.35 -13.48
N ALA A 157 -4.19 9.12 -12.28
CA ALA A 157 -4.92 9.29 -11.03
C ALA A 157 -3.96 9.70 -9.91
N LEU A 158 -4.42 10.61 -9.05
CA LEU A 158 -3.74 11.04 -7.83
C LEU A 158 -4.38 10.38 -6.61
N ILE A 159 -3.59 10.19 -5.56
CA ILE A 159 -4.09 9.72 -4.26
C ILE A 159 -4.85 10.81 -3.49
N GLY A 160 -5.22 11.85 -4.11
CA GLY A 160 -5.98 12.99 -3.55
C GLY A 160 -6.83 13.60 -4.63
N GLY A 161 -6.47 14.80 -5.02
CA GLY A 161 -7.05 15.55 -6.11
C GLY A 161 -6.04 16.51 -6.71
N ASN A 162 -6.50 17.35 -7.62
CA ASN A 162 -5.64 18.27 -8.37
C ASN A 162 -5.49 19.65 -7.67
N ASP A 163 -6.23 19.89 -6.61
CA ASP A 163 -6.25 21.18 -5.91
C ASP A 163 -5.73 21.00 -4.47
N GLY A 164 -4.81 21.85 -4.06
CA GLY A 164 -4.31 21.90 -2.69
C GLY A 164 -5.22 22.62 -1.69
N TRP A 165 -6.37 23.16 -2.15
CA TRP A 165 -7.28 23.91 -1.31
C TRP A 165 -8.35 23.01 -0.68
N ILE A 166 -8.36 22.91 0.65
CA ILE A 166 -9.17 21.97 1.44
C ILE A 166 -10.68 22.04 1.14
N ASN A 167 -11.19 23.21 0.79
CA ASN A 167 -12.60 23.42 0.50
C ASN A 167 -12.92 23.32 -1.01
N SER A 168 -11.95 22.96 -1.84
CA SER A 168 -12.19 22.70 -3.25
C SER A 168 -12.85 21.35 -3.45
N GLU A 169 -13.79 21.27 -4.37
CA GLU A 169 -14.38 20.02 -4.85
C GLU A 169 -13.33 19.09 -5.53
N ASN A 170 -12.19 19.65 -5.99
CA ASN A 170 -11.10 18.92 -6.60
C ASN A 170 -9.99 18.56 -5.60
N PHE A 171 -10.21 18.69 -4.29
CA PHE A 171 -9.20 18.39 -3.28
C PHE A 171 -8.99 16.88 -3.09
N LEU A 172 -10.06 16.08 -3.15
CA LEU A 172 -10.06 14.64 -2.92
C LEU A 172 -10.80 13.84 -4.01
N ASP A 173 -11.08 14.45 -5.16
CA ASP A 173 -11.94 13.91 -6.21
C ASP A 173 -11.38 12.68 -6.92
N GLN A 174 -10.07 12.40 -6.79
CA GLN A 174 -9.41 11.28 -7.48
C GLN A 174 -9.13 10.07 -6.57
N ILE A 175 -9.41 10.13 -5.28
CA ILE A 175 -9.13 9.04 -4.34
C ILE A 175 -9.80 7.74 -4.78
N GLU A 176 -11.08 7.80 -5.16
CA GLU A 176 -11.80 6.59 -5.56
C GLU A 176 -11.28 6.03 -6.88
N ALA A 177 -10.97 6.89 -7.85
CA ALA A 177 -10.35 6.48 -9.10
C ALA A 177 -8.98 5.83 -8.86
N PHE A 178 -8.20 6.37 -7.93
CA PHE A 178 -6.92 5.79 -7.53
C PHE A 178 -7.12 4.43 -6.83
N ARG A 179 -8.03 4.33 -5.86
CA ARG A 179 -8.32 3.14 -5.08
C ARG A 179 -8.83 1.97 -5.92
N THR A 180 -9.67 2.26 -6.91
CA THR A 180 -10.30 1.25 -7.78
C THR A 180 -9.54 0.97 -9.07
N SER A 181 -8.39 1.63 -9.28
CA SER A 181 -7.64 1.57 -10.55
C SER A 181 -8.48 1.94 -11.78
N THR A 182 -9.32 2.96 -11.64
CA THR A 182 -10.10 3.55 -12.74
C THR A 182 -9.57 4.92 -13.10
N PRO A 183 -8.32 5.04 -13.64
CA PRO A 183 -7.68 6.31 -13.85
C PRO A 183 -8.40 7.12 -14.93
N ILE A 184 -8.27 8.44 -14.81
CA ILE A 184 -8.88 9.41 -15.71
C ILE A 184 -8.07 9.47 -17.00
N ARG A 185 -8.75 9.30 -18.13
CA ARG A 185 -8.11 9.47 -19.45
C ARG A 185 -7.88 10.94 -19.73
N PHE A 186 -6.67 11.28 -20.19
CA PHE A 186 -6.35 12.61 -20.68
C PHE A 186 -5.60 12.53 -22.02
N PRO A 187 -6.17 13.12 -23.08
CA PRO A 187 -5.53 13.19 -24.38
C PRO A 187 -4.43 14.25 -24.40
N MET A 188 -3.49 14.13 -25.32
CA MET A 188 -2.41 15.08 -25.51
C MET A 188 -2.46 15.80 -26.85
N ARG A 189 -3.20 15.30 -27.85
CA ARG A 189 -3.34 16.01 -29.13
C ARG A 189 -4.21 17.27 -28.94
N PRO A 190 -3.78 18.45 -29.43
CA PRO A 190 -4.49 19.70 -29.21
C PRO A 190 -5.96 19.70 -29.66
N GLU A 191 -6.27 19.01 -30.74
CA GLU A 191 -7.64 18.86 -31.26
C GLU A 191 -8.52 18.06 -30.30
N THR A 192 -8.00 16.94 -29.77
CA THR A 192 -8.72 16.08 -28.82
C THR A 192 -8.89 16.79 -27.47
N VAL A 193 -7.84 17.47 -27.00
CA VAL A 193 -7.90 18.29 -25.79
C VAL A 193 -8.98 19.37 -25.91
N ARG A 194 -9.02 20.13 -27.02
CA ARG A 194 -10.06 21.16 -27.23
C ARG A 194 -11.47 20.61 -27.33
N ALA A 195 -11.60 19.39 -27.88
CA ALA A 195 -12.91 18.74 -27.97
C ALA A 195 -13.41 18.21 -26.62
N GLN A 196 -12.49 17.78 -25.75
CA GLN A 196 -12.83 17.17 -24.46
C GLN A 196 -12.97 18.20 -23.32
N PHE A 197 -12.14 19.23 -23.31
CA PHE A 197 -12.08 20.21 -22.22
C PHE A 197 -12.62 21.57 -22.67
N GLY A 198 -13.68 22.05 -21.98
CA GLY A 198 -14.37 23.27 -22.33
C GLY A 198 -13.72 24.57 -21.82
N HIS A 199 -12.73 24.48 -20.94
CA HIS A 199 -12.06 25.64 -20.35
C HIS A 199 -10.67 25.85 -20.94
N THR A 200 -10.39 27.11 -21.29
CA THR A 200 -9.07 27.50 -21.84
C THR A 200 -8.51 28.65 -21.03
N ILE A 201 -7.27 28.50 -20.57
CA ILE A 201 -6.48 29.59 -19.98
C ILE A 201 -5.45 30.02 -21.00
N VAL A 202 -5.44 31.31 -21.32
CA VAL A 202 -4.45 31.92 -22.22
C VAL A 202 -3.41 32.63 -21.35
N LEU A 203 -2.17 32.18 -21.42
CA LEU A 203 -1.05 32.85 -20.77
C LEU A 203 -0.43 33.80 -21.82
N ASN A 204 -0.49 35.09 -21.56
CA ASN A 204 0.20 36.09 -22.37
C ASN A 204 1.61 36.31 -21.77
N PRO A 205 2.66 36.42 -22.60
CA PRO A 205 4.02 36.68 -22.16
C PRO A 205 4.18 38.05 -21.47
#